data_81e7816568f553c4372741b3d953d5b4
#
_entry.id   81e7816568f553c4372741b3d953d5b4
#
_cell.length_a   1.000
_cell.length_b   1.000
_cell.length_c   1.000
_cell.angle_alpha   90.00
_cell.angle_beta   90.00
_cell.angle_gamma   90.00
#
_symmetry.space_group_name_H-M   'P 1'
#
loop_
_entity.id
_entity.type
_entity.pdbx_description
1 polymer ?
#
loop_
_entity_poly.entity_id
_entity_poly.type
_entity_poly.pdbx_seq_one_letter_code
_entity_poly.pdbx_strand_id
1 'polypeptide(L)'
;MLRKIMVTGACSNLGRSVVQLFELQSNVEVVALGRDELDILDEAQVIATVERLLPSTIINCAGFNDVVAAESRLSTRLAVNTRGLCNLARTAAKFRVYLCSFSSKFVFNGKSLEPYDEDDEKWPLNQYGISKQGGEEMVSNQLENYLIIRSDLLYGGGGDDWVSRIKEELGAGRPLPVSDDFFIAPTYIGDLAAATVALVSEWVAGIYHYTNDAGPGVSCYEFACEVAARAGLDSSLLKATPMREMDFGGPLNLPERAILGLDHFKKMFPALVRPWKQALASYMG
;
A
#
# COMPACT_ATOMS: atom_id res chain seq x y z
N MET A 1 18.44 -24.63 -4.22
CA MET A 1 19.09 -23.47 -3.57
C MET A 1 18.05 -22.71 -2.79
N LEU A 2 18.37 -22.22 -1.58
CA LEU A 2 17.53 -21.30 -0.85
C LEU A 2 17.40 -20.00 -1.62
N ARG A 3 16.16 -19.52 -1.79
CA ARG A 3 15.87 -18.23 -2.40
C ARG A 3 16.03 -17.14 -1.32
N LYS A 4 16.97 -16.21 -1.52
CA LYS A 4 17.17 -15.12 -0.57
C LYS A 4 16.34 -13.92 -0.95
N ILE A 5 15.48 -13.47 -0.04
CA ILE A 5 14.59 -12.31 -0.19
C ILE A 5 15.01 -11.23 0.79
N MET A 6 15.35 -10.05 0.28
CA MET A 6 15.62 -8.86 1.07
C MET A 6 14.35 -8.01 1.17
N VAL A 7 13.87 -7.73 2.38
CA VAL A 7 12.71 -6.86 2.62
C VAL A 7 13.18 -5.56 3.23
N THR A 8 13.00 -4.43 2.54
CA THR A 8 13.29 -3.10 3.09
C THR A 8 12.04 -2.50 3.72
N GLY A 9 12.19 -1.64 4.72
CA GLY A 9 11.05 -1.13 5.49
C GLY A 9 10.32 -2.25 6.27
N ALA A 10 11.06 -3.27 6.69
CA ALA A 10 10.54 -4.46 7.35
C ALA A 10 9.81 -4.16 8.67
N CYS A 11 10.09 -3.02 9.32
CA CYS A 11 9.40 -2.58 10.54
C CYS A 11 8.01 -1.97 10.27
N SER A 12 7.63 -1.70 9.01
CA SER A 12 6.29 -1.24 8.67
C SER A 12 5.25 -2.35 8.86
N ASN A 13 3.96 -1.98 8.97
CA ASN A 13 2.89 -2.96 9.12
C ASN A 13 2.88 -3.98 7.97
N LEU A 14 2.98 -3.50 6.72
CA LEU A 14 3.05 -4.38 5.56
C LEU A 14 4.35 -5.19 5.52
N GLY A 15 5.50 -4.54 5.84
CA GLY A 15 6.80 -5.22 5.87
C GLY A 15 6.82 -6.40 6.83
N ARG A 16 6.30 -6.22 8.05
CA ARG A 16 6.19 -7.32 9.04
C ARG A 16 5.33 -8.47 8.52
N SER A 17 4.17 -8.17 7.91
CA SER A 17 3.28 -9.20 7.38
C SER A 17 3.90 -9.96 6.21
N VAL A 18 4.61 -9.26 5.33
CA VAL A 18 5.34 -9.88 4.20
C VAL A 18 6.48 -10.78 4.71
N VAL A 19 7.27 -10.30 5.67
CA VAL A 19 8.35 -11.09 6.30
C VAL A 19 7.79 -12.36 6.90
N GLN A 20 6.76 -12.27 7.75
CA GLN A 20 6.13 -13.42 8.40
C GLN A 20 5.67 -14.48 7.42
N LEU A 21 5.03 -14.08 6.31
CA LEU A 21 4.53 -15.04 5.33
C LEU A 21 5.65 -15.72 4.52
N PHE A 22 6.74 -15.02 4.20
CA PHE A 22 7.88 -15.63 3.53
C PHE A 22 8.68 -16.54 4.46
N GLU A 23 8.78 -16.24 5.74
CA GLU A 23 9.43 -17.10 6.74
C GLU A 23 8.73 -18.46 6.92
N LEU A 24 7.45 -18.58 6.58
CA LEU A 24 6.74 -19.86 6.55
C LEU A 24 7.17 -20.77 5.38
N GLN A 25 7.90 -20.26 4.39
CA GLN A 25 8.35 -21.04 3.25
C GLN A 25 9.73 -21.66 3.52
N SER A 26 9.82 -22.98 3.52
CA SER A 26 11.05 -23.72 3.85
C SER A 26 12.22 -23.53 2.87
N ASN A 27 11.94 -23.00 1.67
CA ASN A 27 12.93 -22.77 0.62
C ASN A 27 13.34 -21.27 0.50
N VAL A 28 12.96 -20.43 1.45
CA VAL A 28 13.22 -18.98 1.45
C VAL A 28 14.08 -18.62 2.67
N GLU A 29 15.09 -17.81 2.48
CA GLU A 29 15.84 -17.06 3.49
C GLU A 29 15.41 -15.60 3.42
N VAL A 30 14.79 -15.07 4.49
CA VAL A 30 14.36 -13.68 4.55
C VAL A 30 15.40 -12.84 5.29
N VAL A 31 15.81 -11.72 4.68
CA VAL A 31 16.63 -10.70 5.32
C VAL A 31 15.76 -9.45 5.47
N ALA A 32 15.25 -9.26 6.70
CA ALA A 32 14.40 -8.14 7.05
C ALA A 32 15.26 -6.94 7.48
N LEU A 33 15.11 -5.80 6.80
CA LEU A 33 15.89 -4.58 7.05
C LEU A 33 14.94 -3.41 7.35
N GLY A 34 15.03 -2.87 8.55
CA GLY A 34 14.41 -1.61 8.94
C GLY A 34 15.23 -0.41 8.46
N ARG A 35 14.75 0.79 8.81
CA ARG A 35 15.43 2.03 8.39
C ARG A 35 16.83 2.18 8.99
N ASP A 36 17.03 1.68 10.21
CA ASP A 36 18.31 1.78 10.91
C ASP A 36 19.37 0.85 10.33
N GLU A 37 18.94 -0.26 9.67
CA GLU A 37 19.84 -1.20 9.00
C GLU A 37 20.08 -0.83 7.53
N LEU A 38 19.10 -0.17 6.87
CA LEU A 38 19.20 0.25 5.48
C LEU A 38 18.35 1.50 5.22
N ASP A 39 19.00 2.66 5.07
CA ASP A 39 18.36 3.84 4.50
C ASP A 39 18.42 3.75 2.96
N ILE A 40 17.27 3.55 2.32
CA ILE A 40 17.19 3.45 0.86
C ILE A 40 17.52 4.77 0.15
N LEU A 41 17.60 5.89 0.87
CA LEU A 41 18.10 7.18 0.34
C LEU A 41 19.61 7.23 0.20
N ASP A 42 20.34 6.35 0.88
CA ASP A 42 21.79 6.19 0.76
C ASP A 42 22.11 5.15 -0.30
N GLU A 43 22.42 5.63 -1.52
CA GLU A 43 22.71 4.76 -2.67
C GLU A 43 23.93 3.85 -2.41
N ALA A 44 24.96 4.35 -1.73
CA ALA A 44 26.16 3.57 -1.44
C ALA A 44 25.84 2.43 -0.46
N GLN A 45 25.02 2.70 0.56
CA GLN A 45 24.57 1.69 1.50
C GLN A 45 23.69 0.63 0.81
N VAL A 46 22.79 1.03 -0.10
CA VAL A 46 21.96 0.11 -0.88
C VAL A 46 22.84 -0.83 -1.72
N ILE A 47 23.81 -0.28 -2.46
CA ILE A 47 24.71 -1.07 -3.29
C ILE A 47 25.51 -2.06 -2.45
N ALA A 48 26.15 -1.60 -1.37
CA ALA A 48 26.98 -2.43 -0.49
C ALA A 48 26.16 -3.56 0.17
N THR A 49 24.91 -3.27 0.54
CA THR A 49 24.01 -4.25 1.15
C THR A 49 23.61 -5.32 0.15
N VAL A 50 23.21 -4.95 -1.06
CA VAL A 50 22.82 -5.92 -2.10
C VAL A 50 24.03 -6.75 -2.54
N GLU A 51 25.21 -6.13 -2.70
CA GLU A 51 26.45 -6.83 -3.04
C GLU A 51 26.87 -7.87 -1.99
N ARG A 52 26.72 -7.53 -0.70
CA ARG A 52 27.02 -8.44 0.42
C ARG A 52 26.00 -9.57 0.56
N LEU A 53 24.71 -9.28 0.37
CA LEU A 53 23.63 -10.25 0.59
C LEU A 53 23.35 -11.13 -0.61
N LEU A 54 23.55 -10.62 -1.82
CA LEU A 54 23.23 -11.26 -3.10
C LEU A 54 21.79 -11.82 -3.11
N PRO A 55 20.77 -11.02 -2.82
CA PRO A 55 19.41 -11.50 -2.82
C PRO A 55 18.94 -11.79 -4.26
N SER A 56 18.05 -12.76 -4.41
CA SER A 56 17.35 -12.98 -5.69
C SER A 56 16.19 -11.99 -5.89
N THR A 57 15.67 -11.47 -4.77
CA THR A 57 14.50 -10.59 -4.75
C THR A 57 14.68 -9.49 -3.70
N ILE A 58 14.30 -8.27 -4.06
CA ILE A 58 14.10 -7.15 -3.13
C ILE A 58 12.60 -6.87 -3.07
N ILE A 59 12.03 -6.82 -1.85
CA ILE A 59 10.66 -6.35 -1.61
C ILE A 59 10.74 -5.05 -0.85
N ASN A 60 10.36 -3.95 -1.49
CA ASN A 60 10.43 -2.62 -0.90
C ASN A 60 9.13 -2.24 -0.22
N CYS A 61 9.07 -2.39 1.11
CA CYS A 61 8.00 -1.89 1.96
C CYS A 61 8.33 -0.53 2.61
N ALA A 62 9.51 0.05 2.30
CA ALA A 62 9.84 1.40 2.73
C ALA A 62 9.11 2.43 1.88
N GLY A 63 8.50 3.41 2.53
CA GLY A 63 7.77 4.48 1.85
C GLY A 63 7.22 5.49 2.84
N PHE A 64 6.93 6.69 2.35
CA PHE A 64 6.18 7.71 3.08
C PHE A 64 4.72 7.66 2.63
N ASN A 65 3.79 7.41 3.56
CA ASN A 65 2.38 7.11 3.25
C ASN A 65 1.38 8.08 3.89
N ASP A 66 1.84 9.15 4.54
CA ASP A 66 0.96 10.18 5.09
C ASP A 66 0.61 11.19 4.00
N VAL A 67 -0.62 11.07 3.47
CA VAL A 67 -1.13 11.89 2.36
C VAL A 67 -1.26 13.36 2.77
N VAL A 68 -1.74 13.62 4.00
CA VAL A 68 -1.92 14.97 4.52
C VAL A 68 -0.57 15.64 4.76
N ALA A 69 0.35 14.97 5.42
CA ALA A 69 1.69 15.49 5.68
C ALA A 69 2.51 15.64 4.39
N ALA A 70 2.19 14.92 3.32
CA ALA A 70 2.81 15.08 2.01
C ALA A 70 2.59 16.48 1.44
N GLU A 71 1.40 17.06 1.61
CA GLU A 71 1.08 18.40 1.12
C GLU A 71 1.82 19.51 1.88
N SER A 72 1.98 19.34 3.20
CA SER A 72 2.56 20.38 4.05
C SER A 72 4.08 20.53 3.92
N ARG A 73 4.76 19.57 3.30
CA ARG A 73 6.22 19.55 3.20
C ARG A 73 6.62 18.94 1.86
N LEU A 74 6.92 19.77 0.88
CA LEU A 74 7.74 19.45 -0.32
C LEU A 74 9.11 18.87 0.11
N SER A 75 9.13 17.96 1.05
CA SER A 75 10.28 17.65 1.84
C SER A 75 10.84 16.28 1.50
N THR A 76 12.07 16.14 1.85
CA THR A 76 12.91 14.96 1.99
C THR A 76 12.17 13.63 2.23
N ARG A 77 10.97 13.64 2.86
CA ARG A 77 10.19 12.43 3.11
C ARG A 77 9.63 11.80 1.84
N LEU A 78 9.13 12.61 0.89
CA LEU A 78 8.67 12.12 -0.41
C LEU A 78 9.80 11.55 -1.26
N ALA A 79 11.05 11.99 -1.01
CA ALA A 79 12.22 11.43 -1.68
C ALA A 79 12.38 9.92 -1.46
N VAL A 80 11.84 9.36 -0.38
CA VAL A 80 11.82 7.90 -0.15
C VAL A 80 11.02 7.19 -1.25
N ASN A 81 9.87 7.78 -1.65
CA ASN A 81 9.00 7.20 -2.67
C ASN A 81 9.58 7.32 -4.09
N THR A 82 10.49 8.26 -4.35
CA THR A 82 11.09 8.49 -5.68
C THR A 82 12.58 8.14 -5.69
N ARG A 83 13.43 8.96 -5.05
CA ARG A 83 14.90 8.75 -5.07
C ARG A 83 15.30 7.45 -4.39
N GLY A 84 14.67 7.10 -3.24
CA GLY A 84 14.96 5.83 -2.55
C GLY A 84 14.61 4.63 -3.43
N LEU A 85 13.45 4.69 -4.10
CA LEU A 85 13.04 3.63 -5.02
C LEU A 85 13.93 3.59 -6.29
N CYS A 86 14.39 4.76 -6.78
CA CYS A 86 15.36 4.83 -7.87
C CYS A 86 16.69 4.15 -7.50
N ASN A 87 17.21 4.37 -6.28
CA ASN A 87 18.43 3.70 -5.81
C ASN A 87 18.27 2.17 -5.78
N LEU A 88 17.13 1.69 -5.30
CA LEU A 88 16.81 0.26 -5.31
C LEU A 88 16.71 -0.28 -6.74
N ALA A 89 16.03 0.42 -7.64
CA ALA A 89 15.85 -0.01 -9.03
C ALA A 89 17.18 -0.07 -9.79
N ARG A 90 18.03 0.95 -9.68
CA ARG A 90 19.38 0.97 -10.27
C ARG A 90 20.25 -0.17 -9.74
N THR A 91 20.19 -0.40 -8.43
CA THR A 91 20.96 -1.48 -7.81
C THR A 91 20.43 -2.83 -8.25
N ALA A 92 19.09 -3.01 -8.30
CA ALA A 92 18.46 -4.22 -8.81
C ALA A 92 18.86 -4.51 -10.28
N ALA A 93 18.90 -3.49 -11.13
CA ALA A 93 19.38 -3.59 -12.50
C ALA A 93 20.85 -4.05 -12.56
N LYS A 94 21.73 -3.41 -11.77
CA LYS A 94 23.17 -3.73 -11.71
C LYS A 94 23.43 -5.18 -11.32
N PHE A 95 22.70 -5.70 -10.33
CA PHE A 95 22.89 -7.04 -9.78
C PHE A 95 21.91 -8.09 -10.34
N ARG A 96 21.02 -7.69 -11.28
CA ARG A 96 19.99 -8.56 -11.88
C ARG A 96 19.05 -9.18 -10.82
N VAL A 97 18.64 -8.34 -9.86
CA VAL A 97 17.73 -8.73 -8.78
C VAL A 97 16.30 -8.34 -9.17
N TYR A 98 15.36 -9.21 -8.89
CA TYR A 98 13.94 -8.90 -9.06
C TYR A 98 13.47 -7.92 -7.98
N LEU A 99 12.79 -6.84 -8.38
CA LEU A 99 12.29 -5.80 -7.47
C LEU A 99 10.77 -5.79 -7.43
N CYS A 100 10.22 -5.97 -6.23
CA CYS A 100 8.81 -5.72 -5.92
C CYS A 100 8.68 -4.44 -5.11
N SER A 101 7.72 -3.57 -5.45
CA SER A 101 7.42 -2.34 -4.70
C SER A 101 5.92 -2.05 -4.67
N PHE A 102 5.51 -1.12 -3.78
CA PHE A 102 4.11 -0.78 -3.57
C PHE A 102 3.80 0.64 -4.01
N SER A 103 2.69 0.79 -4.72
CA SER A 103 2.12 2.05 -5.16
C SER A 103 0.71 2.23 -4.60
N SER A 104 -0.07 3.15 -5.16
CA SER A 104 -1.35 3.55 -4.61
C SER A 104 -2.35 3.94 -5.69
N LYS A 105 -3.66 3.86 -5.39
CA LYS A 105 -4.75 4.44 -6.19
C LYS A 105 -4.58 5.94 -6.45
N PHE A 106 -3.82 6.65 -5.60
CA PHE A 106 -3.60 8.09 -5.71
C PHE A 106 -2.78 8.51 -6.95
N VAL A 107 -2.30 7.56 -7.76
CA VAL A 107 -1.74 7.86 -9.08
C VAL A 107 -2.82 8.26 -10.10
N PHE A 108 -4.10 8.00 -9.79
CA PHE A 108 -5.25 8.32 -10.62
C PHE A 108 -6.02 9.55 -10.11
N ASN A 109 -6.81 10.19 -10.99
CA ASN A 109 -7.57 11.40 -10.67
C ASN A 109 -8.99 11.15 -10.13
N GLY A 110 -9.46 9.91 -10.12
CA GLY A 110 -10.78 9.55 -9.58
C GLY A 110 -11.98 10.01 -10.42
N LYS A 111 -11.79 10.34 -11.71
CA LYS A 111 -12.87 10.80 -12.62
C LYS A 111 -13.51 9.68 -13.43
N SER A 112 -12.93 8.48 -13.42
CA SER A 112 -13.53 7.34 -14.10
C SER A 112 -14.81 6.88 -13.38
N LEU A 113 -15.82 6.50 -14.14
CA LEU A 113 -17.03 5.85 -13.63
C LEU A 113 -16.82 4.35 -13.41
N GLU A 114 -15.89 3.77 -14.16
CA GLU A 114 -15.48 2.38 -14.05
C GLU A 114 -14.20 2.27 -13.18
N PRO A 115 -13.92 1.10 -12.59
CA PRO A 115 -12.65 0.86 -11.93
C PRO A 115 -11.47 1.09 -12.89
N TYR A 116 -10.38 1.64 -12.36
CA TYR A 116 -9.15 1.87 -13.14
C TYR A 116 -8.42 0.55 -13.39
N ASP A 117 -8.00 0.35 -14.64
CA ASP A 117 -7.08 -0.72 -15.03
C ASP A 117 -5.61 -0.30 -14.82
N GLU A 118 -4.71 -1.27 -14.86
CA GLU A 118 -3.27 -1.05 -14.64
C GLU A 118 -2.64 -0.13 -15.68
N ASP A 119 -3.15 -0.15 -16.92
CA ASP A 119 -2.67 0.61 -18.07
C ASP A 119 -3.34 1.97 -18.23
N ASP A 120 -4.33 2.32 -17.38
CA ASP A 120 -4.99 3.60 -17.43
C ASP A 120 -4.04 4.77 -17.17
N GLU A 121 -4.36 5.92 -17.79
CA GLU A 121 -3.55 7.13 -17.67
C GLU A 121 -3.48 7.61 -16.22
N LYS A 122 -2.26 7.80 -15.73
CA LYS A 122 -1.99 8.33 -14.40
C LYS A 122 -2.10 9.85 -14.41
N TRP A 123 -2.89 10.38 -13.47
CA TRP A 123 -3.09 11.82 -13.29
C TRP A 123 -3.27 12.15 -11.80
N PRO A 124 -2.21 12.09 -10.99
CA PRO A 124 -2.30 12.33 -9.56
C PRO A 124 -2.72 13.76 -9.22
N LEU A 125 -3.53 13.92 -8.18
CA LEU A 125 -4.07 15.21 -7.75
C LEU A 125 -3.33 15.84 -6.56
N ASN A 126 -2.41 15.09 -5.92
CA ASN A 126 -1.72 15.49 -4.71
C ASN A 126 -0.25 15.04 -4.71
N GLN A 127 0.55 15.63 -3.81
CA GLN A 127 1.99 15.38 -3.76
C GLN A 127 2.33 13.92 -3.45
N TYR A 128 1.51 13.25 -2.63
CA TYR A 128 1.68 11.83 -2.36
C TYR A 128 1.53 11.01 -3.65
N GLY A 129 0.44 11.21 -4.39
CA GLY A 129 0.21 10.53 -5.67
C GLY A 129 1.31 10.81 -6.70
N ILE A 130 1.75 12.07 -6.82
CA ILE A 130 2.89 12.46 -7.68
C ILE A 130 4.15 11.70 -7.27
N SER A 131 4.43 11.57 -5.98
CA SER A 131 5.60 10.82 -5.50
C SER A 131 5.52 9.32 -5.82
N LYS A 132 4.32 8.72 -5.74
CA LYS A 132 4.11 7.32 -6.09
C LYS A 132 4.24 7.09 -7.59
N GLN A 133 3.63 7.93 -8.42
CA GLN A 133 3.82 7.90 -9.88
C GLN A 133 5.30 8.00 -10.25
N GLY A 134 6.01 9.00 -9.70
CA GLY A 134 7.44 9.16 -9.96
C GLY A 134 8.25 7.91 -9.56
N GLY A 135 7.88 7.25 -8.47
CA GLY A 135 8.49 5.98 -8.06
C GLY A 135 8.25 4.85 -9.06
N GLU A 136 7.02 4.71 -9.57
CA GLU A 136 6.70 3.73 -10.63
C GLU A 136 7.56 3.96 -11.89
N GLU A 137 7.69 5.22 -12.31
CA GLU A 137 8.50 5.60 -13.47
C GLU A 137 10.00 5.32 -13.26
N MET A 138 10.52 5.55 -12.04
CA MET A 138 11.91 5.21 -11.72
C MET A 138 12.17 3.71 -11.84
N VAL A 139 11.22 2.87 -11.44
CA VAL A 139 11.35 1.41 -11.56
C VAL A 139 11.23 0.95 -13.02
N SER A 140 10.18 1.34 -13.72
CA SER A 140 9.92 0.90 -15.09
C SER A 140 10.96 1.36 -16.10
N ASN A 141 11.62 2.51 -15.86
CA ASN A 141 12.70 3.02 -16.69
C ASN A 141 14.04 2.30 -16.48
N GLN A 142 14.22 1.57 -15.36
CA GLN A 142 15.47 0.89 -15.02
C GLN A 142 15.40 -0.63 -15.19
N LEU A 143 14.21 -1.21 -15.11
CA LEU A 143 14.00 -2.65 -15.04
C LEU A 143 12.94 -3.10 -16.05
N GLU A 144 13.21 -4.19 -16.74
CA GLU A 144 12.19 -4.90 -17.54
C GLU A 144 11.42 -5.92 -16.69
N ASN A 145 12.08 -6.49 -15.69
CA ASN A 145 11.49 -7.50 -14.80
C ASN A 145 11.34 -6.93 -13.38
N TYR A 146 10.18 -6.37 -13.11
CA TYR A 146 9.81 -5.77 -11.82
C TYR A 146 8.34 -6.04 -11.51
N LEU A 147 7.96 -5.87 -10.26
CA LEU A 147 6.57 -5.91 -9.80
C LEU A 147 6.24 -4.61 -9.05
N ILE A 148 5.17 -3.96 -9.45
CA ILE A 148 4.57 -2.87 -8.70
C ILE A 148 3.14 -3.27 -8.34
N ILE A 149 2.79 -3.20 -7.06
CA ILE A 149 1.44 -3.49 -6.59
C ILE A 149 0.80 -2.17 -6.14
N ARG A 150 -0.21 -1.70 -6.87
CA ARG A 150 -1.04 -0.58 -6.43
C ARG A 150 -2.13 -1.09 -5.50
N SER A 151 -2.36 -0.37 -4.42
CA SER A 151 -3.38 -0.71 -3.43
C SER A 151 -4.12 0.54 -2.95
N ASP A 152 -5.13 0.35 -2.11
CA ASP A 152 -5.92 1.41 -1.50
C ASP A 152 -5.78 1.38 0.03
N LEU A 153 -6.71 1.98 0.76
CA LEU A 153 -6.70 2.14 2.20
C LEU A 153 -6.30 0.85 2.94
N LEU A 154 -5.11 0.84 3.51
CA LEU A 154 -4.59 -0.31 4.26
C LEU A 154 -5.03 -0.29 5.72
N TYR A 155 -5.42 -1.45 6.25
CA TYR A 155 -5.71 -1.64 7.67
C TYR A 155 -5.23 -3.02 8.15
N GLY A 156 -5.15 -3.19 9.48
CA GLY A 156 -4.89 -4.47 10.11
C GLY A 156 -3.44 -4.74 10.50
N GLY A 157 -2.61 -3.70 10.54
CA GLY A 157 -1.24 -3.80 11.03
C GLY A 157 -1.08 -3.53 12.53
N GLY A 158 -2.18 -3.18 13.19
CA GLY A 158 -2.17 -2.65 14.56
C GLY A 158 -1.66 -1.19 14.63
N GLY A 159 -1.93 -0.51 15.73
CA GLY A 159 -1.47 0.86 15.94
C GLY A 159 -2.27 1.91 15.16
N ASP A 160 -1.60 2.68 14.31
CA ASP A 160 -2.14 3.88 13.70
C ASP A 160 -2.81 3.61 12.34
N ASP A 161 -3.85 2.75 12.32
CA ASP A 161 -4.69 2.52 11.14
C ASP A 161 -6.14 3.02 11.36
N TRP A 162 -6.90 3.12 10.26
CA TRP A 162 -8.28 3.61 10.31
C TRP A 162 -9.20 2.81 11.22
N VAL A 163 -9.07 1.49 11.29
CA VAL A 163 -9.88 0.64 12.16
C VAL A 163 -9.56 0.93 13.62
N SER A 164 -8.28 1.05 13.96
CA SER A 164 -7.81 1.40 15.30
C SER A 164 -8.31 2.78 15.71
N ARG A 165 -8.21 3.77 14.82
CA ARG A 165 -8.69 5.13 15.07
C ARG A 165 -10.21 5.18 15.30
N ILE A 166 -11.01 4.52 14.47
CA ILE A 166 -12.47 4.45 14.66
C ILE A 166 -12.78 3.83 16.02
N LYS A 167 -12.14 2.71 16.37
CA LYS A 167 -12.35 2.05 17.67
C LYS A 167 -11.98 2.94 18.85
N GLU A 168 -10.88 3.67 18.76
CA GLU A 168 -10.43 4.58 19.81
C GLU A 168 -11.39 5.75 20.00
N GLU A 169 -11.77 6.44 18.92
CA GLU A 169 -12.64 7.62 19.01
C GLU A 169 -14.03 7.24 19.54
N LEU A 170 -14.65 6.22 18.96
CA LEU A 170 -15.99 5.78 19.40
C LEU A 170 -15.97 5.15 20.79
N GLY A 171 -14.93 4.38 21.11
CA GLY A 171 -14.76 3.79 22.45
C GLY A 171 -14.58 4.83 23.55
N ALA A 172 -14.05 6.00 23.20
CA ALA A 172 -13.95 7.15 24.10
C ALA A 172 -15.21 8.05 24.12
N GLY A 173 -16.25 7.67 23.37
CA GLY A 173 -17.48 8.46 23.25
C GLY A 173 -17.32 9.77 22.47
N ARG A 174 -16.27 9.90 21.64
CA ARG A 174 -16.01 11.11 20.87
C ARG A 174 -16.66 11.02 19.48
N PRO A 175 -17.37 12.08 19.03
CA PRO A 175 -17.87 12.16 17.66
C PRO A 175 -16.71 12.14 16.66
N LEU A 176 -16.87 11.35 15.58
CA LEU A 176 -15.89 11.24 14.51
C LEU A 176 -16.52 11.66 13.19
N PRO A 177 -16.09 12.77 12.56
CA PRO A 177 -16.46 13.10 11.20
C PRO A 177 -15.78 12.13 10.23
N VAL A 178 -16.55 11.58 9.30
CA VAL A 178 -16.07 10.61 8.30
C VAL A 178 -16.71 10.93 6.95
N SER A 179 -15.90 10.96 5.88
CA SER A 179 -16.42 11.30 4.57
C SER A 179 -17.41 10.25 4.05
N ASP A 180 -18.54 10.75 3.53
CA ASP A 180 -19.60 9.96 2.88
C ASP A 180 -19.54 9.99 1.35
N ASP A 181 -18.69 10.86 0.77
CA ASP A 181 -18.49 11.06 -0.66
C ASP A 181 -17.07 10.74 -1.15
N PHE A 182 -16.18 10.24 -0.31
CA PHE A 182 -14.88 9.70 -0.67
C PHE A 182 -14.90 8.17 -0.63
N PHE A 183 -14.63 7.55 -1.80
CA PHE A 183 -14.77 6.11 -1.98
C PHE A 183 -13.43 5.38 -1.93
N ILE A 184 -13.45 4.22 -1.27
CA ILE A 184 -12.28 3.38 -1.02
C ILE A 184 -12.59 1.91 -1.33
N ALA A 185 -11.54 1.15 -1.54
CA ALA A 185 -11.55 -0.31 -1.44
C ALA A 185 -10.68 -0.71 -0.23
N PRO A 186 -11.28 -0.87 0.98
CA PRO A 186 -10.53 -1.17 2.18
C PRO A 186 -9.73 -2.46 2.02
N THR A 187 -8.42 -2.42 2.30
CA THR A 187 -7.51 -3.52 2.02
C THR A 187 -6.86 -4.02 3.30
N TYR A 188 -7.13 -5.26 3.66
CA TYR A 188 -6.48 -5.92 4.79
C TYR A 188 -5.03 -6.22 4.47
N ILE A 189 -4.11 -5.76 5.32
CA ILE A 189 -2.66 -5.92 5.13
C ILE A 189 -2.26 -7.39 5.01
N GLY A 190 -2.90 -8.30 5.75
CA GLY A 190 -2.64 -9.72 5.64
C GLY A 190 -2.95 -10.30 4.26
N ASP A 191 -4.03 -9.82 3.62
CA ASP A 191 -4.41 -10.25 2.28
C ASP A 191 -3.47 -9.65 1.22
N LEU A 192 -3.08 -8.38 1.35
CA LEU A 192 -2.08 -7.76 0.46
C LEU A 192 -0.72 -8.48 0.58
N ALA A 193 -0.31 -8.85 1.78
CA ALA A 193 0.91 -9.63 1.98
C ALA A 193 0.82 -11.02 1.33
N ALA A 194 -0.32 -11.71 1.45
CA ALA A 194 -0.55 -12.99 0.77
C ALA A 194 -0.53 -12.86 -0.75
N ALA A 195 -1.17 -11.82 -1.30
CA ALA A 195 -1.12 -11.50 -2.72
C ALA A 195 0.32 -11.20 -3.19
N THR A 196 1.09 -10.46 -2.38
CA THR A 196 2.50 -10.18 -2.66
C THR A 196 3.32 -11.45 -2.72
N VAL A 197 3.13 -12.35 -1.76
CA VAL A 197 3.82 -13.66 -1.73
C VAL A 197 3.48 -14.47 -2.99
N ALA A 198 2.22 -14.51 -3.41
CA ALA A 198 1.79 -15.23 -4.60
C ALA A 198 2.45 -14.67 -5.88
N LEU A 199 2.34 -13.36 -6.11
CA LEU A 199 2.92 -12.69 -7.27
C LEU A 199 4.45 -12.84 -7.34
N VAL A 200 5.14 -12.63 -6.20
CA VAL A 200 6.61 -12.75 -6.12
C VAL A 200 7.07 -14.20 -6.28
N SER A 201 6.31 -15.18 -5.81
CA SER A 201 6.66 -16.60 -5.96
C SER A 201 6.60 -17.08 -7.42
N GLU A 202 5.67 -16.52 -8.18
CA GLU A 202 5.50 -16.80 -9.62
C GLU A 202 6.36 -15.88 -10.53
N TRP A 203 7.18 -15.00 -9.93
CA TRP A 203 8.02 -14.05 -10.68
C TRP A 203 7.25 -13.16 -11.65
N VAL A 204 6.04 -12.77 -11.24
CA VAL A 204 5.14 -11.98 -12.08
C VAL A 204 5.71 -10.58 -12.30
N ALA A 205 5.78 -10.13 -13.55
CA ALA A 205 6.32 -8.83 -13.91
C ALA A 205 5.23 -7.85 -14.34
N GLY A 206 5.46 -6.56 -14.08
CA GLY A 206 4.58 -5.47 -14.46
C GLY A 206 3.88 -4.81 -13.27
N ILE A 207 2.77 -4.13 -13.56
CA ILE A 207 1.94 -3.46 -12.56
C ILE A 207 0.70 -4.32 -12.32
N TYR A 208 0.33 -4.45 -11.05
CA TYR A 208 -0.87 -5.16 -10.60
C TYR A 208 -1.64 -4.32 -9.61
N HIS A 209 -2.96 -4.42 -9.67
CA HIS A 209 -3.84 -3.88 -8.64
C HIS A 209 -4.21 -4.96 -7.65
N TYR A 210 -4.17 -4.64 -6.35
CA TYR A 210 -4.69 -5.50 -5.31
C TYR A 210 -5.38 -4.71 -4.21
N THR A 211 -6.66 -5.02 -4.00
CA THR A 211 -7.48 -4.61 -2.85
C THR A 211 -8.39 -5.76 -2.45
N ASN A 212 -9.03 -5.69 -1.28
CA ASN A 212 -10.20 -6.52 -1.08
C ASN A 212 -11.34 -6.03 -1.98
N ASP A 213 -12.20 -6.96 -2.43
CA ASP A 213 -13.28 -6.64 -3.37
C ASP A 213 -14.35 -5.77 -2.68
N ALA A 214 -14.44 -4.55 -3.12
CA ALA A 214 -15.42 -3.57 -2.66
C ALA A 214 -16.42 -3.18 -3.78
N GLY A 215 -16.45 -3.94 -4.89
CA GLY A 215 -17.27 -3.62 -6.04
C GLY A 215 -16.96 -2.20 -6.57
N PRO A 216 -17.95 -1.30 -6.66
CA PRO A 216 -17.73 0.07 -7.13
C PRO A 216 -17.06 0.99 -6.08
N GLY A 217 -16.56 0.42 -4.99
CA GLY A 217 -16.06 1.12 -3.82
C GLY A 217 -17.12 1.37 -2.76
N VAL A 218 -16.67 1.60 -1.53
CA VAL A 218 -17.51 1.97 -0.38
C VAL A 218 -17.08 3.33 0.14
N SER A 219 -18.00 4.13 0.66
CA SER A 219 -17.60 5.38 1.29
C SER A 219 -16.82 5.11 2.58
N CYS A 220 -15.95 6.06 2.97
CA CYS A 220 -15.29 5.98 4.27
C CYS A 220 -16.29 5.85 5.42
N TYR A 221 -17.45 6.52 5.28
CA TYR A 221 -18.53 6.44 6.28
C TYR A 221 -19.13 5.04 6.39
N GLU A 222 -19.45 4.38 5.23
CA GLU A 222 -19.93 2.99 5.23
C GLU A 222 -18.91 2.03 5.84
N PHE A 223 -17.63 2.21 5.54
CA PHE A 223 -16.57 1.41 6.16
C PHE A 223 -16.52 1.62 7.67
N ALA A 224 -16.59 2.88 8.14
CA ALA A 224 -16.59 3.19 9.57
C ALA A 224 -17.82 2.62 10.30
N CYS A 225 -19.01 2.64 9.67
CA CYS A 225 -20.22 2.02 10.21
C CYS A 225 -20.05 0.50 10.38
N GLU A 226 -19.45 -0.19 9.41
CA GLU A 226 -19.20 -1.63 9.52
C GLU A 226 -18.18 -1.94 10.64
N VAL A 227 -17.14 -1.11 10.79
CA VAL A 227 -16.16 -1.25 11.89
C VAL A 227 -16.86 -1.06 13.24
N ALA A 228 -17.68 0.00 13.39
CA ALA A 228 -18.41 0.28 14.62
C ALA A 228 -19.36 -0.88 14.99
N ALA A 229 -20.12 -1.39 14.01
CA ALA A 229 -21.06 -2.50 14.21
C ALA A 229 -20.34 -3.76 14.71
N ARG A 230 -19.20 -4.10 14.08
CA ARG A 230 -18.40 -5.28 14.49
C ARG A 230 -17.74 -5.13 15.85
N ALA A 231 -17.36 -3.90 16.21
CA ALA A 231 -16.76 -3.61 17.50
C ALA A 231 -17.80 -3.45 18.62
N GLY A 232 -19.12 -3.47 18.32
CA GLY A 232 -20.18 -3.22 19.31
C GLY A 232 -20.17 -1.78 19.83
N LEU A 233 -19.73 -0.81 18.99
CA LEU A 233 -19.61 0.60 19.35
C LEU A 233 -20.81 1.41 18.81
N ASP A 234 -21.08 2.56 19.45
CA ASP A 234 -22.17 3.44 19.07
C ASP A 234 -21.88 4.17 17.74
N SER A 235 -22.48 3.70 16.67
CA SER A 235 -22.36 4.31 15.35
C SER A 235 -23.02 5.68 15.23
N SER A 236 -23.87 6.12 16.18
CA SER A 236 -24.46 7.46 16.17
C SER A 236 -23.44 8.58 16.38
N LEU A 237 -22.26 8.22 16.88
CA LEU A 237 -21.10 9.12 17.02
C LEU A 237 -20.39 9.38 15.69
N LEU A 238 -20.58 8.52 14.65
CA LEU A 238 -20.09 8.79 13.31
C LEU A 238 -20.90 9.92 12.68
N LYS A 239 -20.21 10.91 12.13
CA LYS A 239 -20.84 12.05 11.46
C LYS A 239 -20.49 12.00 9.97
N ALA A 240 -21.49 11.65 9.14
CA ALA A 240 -21.35 11.72 7.69
C ALA A 240 -21.03 13.17 7.30
N THR A 241 -19.90 13.37 6.64
CA THR A 241 -19.36 14.70 6.35
C THR A 241 -18.81 14.68 4.92
N PRO A 242 -19.27 15.60 4.04
CA PRO A 242 -18.68 15.71 2.70
C PRO A 242 -17.17 15.98 2.77
N MET A 243 -16.38 15.39 1.86
CA MET A 243 -14.92 15.52 1.86
C MET A 243 -14.46 16.98 1.86
N ARG A 244 -15.17 17.85 1.12
CA ARG A 244 -14.88 19.29 1.07
C ARG A 244 -15.01 20.02 2.42
N GLU A 245 -15.72 19.43 3.38
CA GLU A 245 -15.95 19.99 4.72
C GLU A 245 -15.01 19.37 5.76
N MET A 246 -14.20 18.38 5.35
CA MET A 246 -13.19 17.78 6.21
C MET A 246 -12.00 18.72 6.40
N ASP A 247 -11.58 18.90 7.64
CA ASP A 247 -10.40 19.71 7.97
C ASP A 247 -9.12 18.86 7.97
N PHE A 248 -8.24 19.09 7.00
CA PHE A 248 -6.92 18.46 6.89
C PHE A 248 -5.78 19.41 7.29
N GLY A 249 -6.09 20.58 7.85
CA GLY A 249 -5.09 21.59 8.20
C GLY A 249 -4.50 22.33 6.99
N GLY A 250 -5.11 22.18 5.81
CA GLY A 250 -4.70 22.83 4.56
C GLY A 250 -5.39 22.23 3.33
N PRO A 251 -5.17 22.79 2.13
CA PRO A 251 -5.77 22.29 0.90
C PRO A 251 -5.23 20.90 0.58
N LEU A 252 -6.14 19.95 0.35
CA LEU A 252 -5.83 18.58 -0.04
C LEU A 252 -6.78 18.15 -1.16
N ASN A 253 -6.21 17.84 -2.33
CA ASN A 253 -6.97 17.32 -3.45
C ASN A 253 -6.93 15.80 -3.43
N LEU A 254 -8.07 15.17 -3.20
CA LEU A 254 -8.20 13.72 -3.20
C LEU A 254 -9.05 13.26 -4.40
N PRO A 255 -8.71 12.13 -5.04
CA PRO A 255 -9.55 11.53 -6.06
C PRO A 255 -10.79 10.93 -5.39
N GLU A 256 -11.97 11.52 -5.62
CA GLU A 256 -13.22 11.11 -4.96
C GLU A 256 -13.49 9.60 -5.12
N ARG A 257 -13.25 9.07 -6.33
CA ARG A 257 -13.49 7.67 -6.65
C ARG A 257 -12.39 7.11 -7.56
N ALA A 258 -11.29 6.67 -6.99
CA ALA A 258 -10.22 5.98 -7.72
C ALA A 258 -10.20 4.50 -7.32
N ILE A 259 -11.21 3.74 -7.77
CA ILE A 259 -11.32 2.32 -7.46
C ILE A 259 -10.45 1.54 -8.44
N LEU A 260 -9.65 0.64 -7.92
CA LEU A 260 -8.73 -0.20 -8.69
C LEU A 260 -9.46 -1.45 -9.22
N GLY A 261 -9.37 -1.70 -10.52
CA GLY A 261 -9.83 -2.94 -11.15
C GLY A 261 -8.97 -4.11 -10.70
N LEU A 262 -9.59 -5.27 -10.50
CA LEU A 262 -8.91 -6.47 -9.99
C LEU A 262 -8.84 -7.60 -11.02
N ASP A 263 -9.29 -7.38 -12.24
CA ASP A 263 -9.47 -8.43 -13.25
C ASP A 263 -8.15 -9.09 -13.64
N HIS A 264 -7.06 -8.32 -13.70
CA HIS A 264 -5.74 -8.85 -14.00
C HIS A 264 -5.24 -9.79 -12.89
N PHE A 265 -5.36 -9.38 -11.63
CA PHE A 265 -5.00 -10.22 -10.49
C PHE A 265 -5.93 -11.43 -10.36
N LYS A 266 -7.26 -11.25 -10.52
CA LYS A 266 -8.27 -12.32 -10.43
C LYS A 266 -8.05 -13.44 -11.43
N LYS A 267 -7.56 -13.15 -12.63
CA LYS A 267 -7.25 -14.17 -13.64
C LYS A 267 -6.18 -15.16 -13.17
N MET A 268 -5.21 -14.68 -12.40
CA MET A 268 -4.12 -15.53 -11.89
C MET A 268 -4.44 -16.14 -10.53
N PHE A 269 -5.03 -15.39 -9.63
CA PHE A 269 -5.21 -15.77 -8.22
C PHE A 269 -6.64 -15.50 -7.72
N PRO A 270 -7.68 -16.13 -8.34
CA PRO A 270 -9.08 -15.83 -7.97
C PRO A 270 -9.39 -16.13 -6.50
N ALA A 271 -8.74 -17.13 -5.90
CA ALA A 271 -8.96 -17.53 -4.51
C ALA A 271 -8.40 -16.51 -3.48
N LEU A 272 -7.52 -15.61 -3.89
CA LEU A 272 -6.94 -14.58 -3.01
C LEU A 272 -7.75 -13.28 -3.00
N VAL A 273 -8.76 -13.14 -3.86
CA VAL A 273 -9.63 -11.95 -3.86
C VAL A 273 -10.91 -12.30 -3.12
N ARG A 274 -11.13 -11.66 -1.98
CA ARG A 274 -12.33 -11.84 -1.15
C ARG A 274 -12.99 -10.49 -0.86
N PRO A 275 -14.31 -10.48 -0.58
CA PRO A 275 -15.04 -9.26 -0.21
C PRO A 275 -14.42 -8.59 1.01
N TRP A 276 -14.36 -7.26 1.00
CA TRP A 276 -13.77 -6.46 2.07
C TRP A 276 -14.41 -6.71 3.44
N LYS A 277 -15.74 -7.00 3.49
CA LYS A 277 -16.43 -7.33 4.75
C LYS A 277 -15.93 -8.65 5.36
N GLN A 278 -15.58 -9.62 4.52
CA GLN A 278 -14.98 -10.87 5.00
C GLN A 278 -13.56 -10.65 5.51
N ALA A 279 -12.79 -9.81 4.81
CA ALA A 279 -11.45 -9.45 5.25
C ALA A 279 -11.47 -8.72 6.59
N LEU A 280 -12.38 -7.75 6.73
CA LEU A 280 -12.58 -7.01 7.99
C LEU A 280 -13.03 -7.94 9.14
N ALA A 281 -13.95 -8.88 8.86
CA ALA A 281 -14.37 -9.87 9.84
C ALA A 281 -13.20 -10.74 10.34
N SER A 282 -12.34 -11.20 9.42
CA SER A 282 -11.17 -11.99 9.79
C SER A 282 -10.15 -11.23 10.64
N TYR A 283 -10.08 -9.91 10.46
CA TYR A 283 -9.18 -9.06 11.25
C TYR A 283 -9.72 -8.74 12.64
N MET A 284 -11.01 -8.55 12.75
CA MET A 284 -11.63 -8.09 14.01
C MET A 284 -12.05 -9.24 14.94
N GLY A 285 -12.02 -10.49 14.46
CA GLY A 285 -12.30 -11.71 15.23
C GLY A 285 -13.76 -12.05 15.22
#